data_4d2c6872af6306772d3ba97763d7a937
#
_entry.id   4d2c6872af6306772d3ba97763d7a937
#
_cell.length_a   1.000
_cell.length_b   1.000
_cell.length_c   1.000
_cell.angle_alpha   90.00
_cell.angle_beta   90.00
_cell.angle_gamma   90.00
#
_symmetry.space_group_name_H-M   'P 1'
#
loop_
_entity.id
_entity.type
_entity.pdbx_description
1 polymer ?
#
loop_
_entity_poly.entity_id
_entity_poly.type
_entity_poly.pdbx_seq_one_letter_code
_entity_poly.pdbx_strand_id
1 'polypeptide(L)'
;MCIRDSTGTVIVRQPEFLAGASTVWADTPLPTLAAWAVWHILNARAALLTEDISRANFAFFGTKLSGTEKQRERWKRGVSLTSSLLGEDIGRVYVERHFPPAYKESITQLVKNLLEAYRVSIRDLDWMTPATRQKALDKLDKFTIKVGYPDKWRDYSSVHLDPADLVGNCRTMTRFLDDYEWAKLGKPVDRTEWFMNPQTVNAYFNPVMNEIVFPAAILQPPFFDAEADDAANYGGIGAVIGHEIGHGFDDQGSKYNGDGCLDNWWTDDDRAAFTERTKLLVDQYNALTPTGLDPQVYHVNGALTLGENIGDLGGLSIALLAYELALKAQSIDDVADAPVLDGMTGLQRVFYNWATVWRTKIRKEQAITYLSVDPHSPAEFRCNQIVRNIPQFYEAFQVQPDDGMWLAENQRVRIWR
;
A
#
# COMPACT_ATOMS: atom_id res chain seq x y z
N MET A 1 -2.13 18.91 23.03
CA MET A 1 -0.75 18.43 23.27
C MET A 1 0.16 19.63 23.19
N CYS A 2 0.79 20.02 24.29
CA CYS A 2 1.72 21.16 24.27
C CYS A 2 3.02 20.69 23.62
N ILE A 3 3.26 21.13 22.40
CA ILE A 3 4.62 21.14 21.86
C ILE A 3 5.35 22.18 22.71
N ARG A 4 6.21 21.73 23.58
CA ARG A 4 7.02 22.65 24.38
C ARG A 4 8.08 23.28 23.46
N ASP A 5 8.41 24.51 23.74
CA ASP A 5 9.49 25.35 23.18
C ASP A 5 10.90 24.71 23.18
N SER A 6 10.99 23.45 23.62
CA SER A 6 12.23 22.65 23.61
C SER A 6 12.51 21.90 22.31
N THR A 7 11.61 21.92 21.35
CA THR A 7 11.84 21.34 20.00
C THR A 7 12.30 22.43 19.06
N GLY A 8 13.58 22.47 18.72
CA GLY A 8 14.18 23.58 17.95
C GLY A 8 13.61 23.79 16.55
N THR A 9 13.27 22.72 15.84
CA THR A 9 12.74 22.78 14.47
C THR A 9 11.50 21.89 14.33
N VAL A 10 10.44 22.43 13.73
CA VAL A 10 9.18 21.72 13.47
C VAL A 10 8.90 21.73 11.97
N ILE A 11 8.64 20.57 11.39
CA ILE A 11 8.18 20.43 10.00
C ILE A 11 6.66 20.52 9.99
N VAL A 12 6.12 21.55 9.34
CA VAL A 12 4.69 21.77 9.19
C VAL A 12 4.27 21.33 7.79
N ARG A 13 3.53 20.21 7.71
CA ARG A 13 3.04 19.67 6.41
C ARG A 13 1.77 20.33 5.91
N GLN A 14 0.96 20.90 6.82
CA GLN A 14 -0.34 21.53 6.51
C GLN A 14 -0.45 22.86 7.26
N PRO A 15 0.18 23.93 6.77
CA PRO A 15 0.19 25.22 7.45
C PRO A 15 -1.21 25.81 7.65
N GLU A 16 -2.08 25.73 6.65
CA GLU A 16 -3.45 26.25 6.71
C GLU A 16 -4.30 25.52 7.74
N PHE A 17 -4.14 24.18 7.87
CA PHE A 17 -4.79 23.41 8.90
C PHE A 17 -4.37 23.86 10.30
N LEU A 18 -3.09 24.08 10.54
CA LEU A 18 -2.60 24.55 11.84
C LEU A 18 -3.11 25.94 12.16
N ALA A 19 -3.14 26.85 11.18
CA ALA A 19 -3.70 28.20 11.37
C ALA A 19 -5.19 28.13 11.72
N GLY A 20 -5.98 27.36 10.97
CA GLY A 20 -7.40 27.15 11.24
C GLY A 20 -7.67 26.48 12.59
N ALA A 21 -6.90 25.42 12.92
CA ALA A 21 -7.02 24.73 14.21
C ALA A 21 -6.66 25.65 15.38
N SER A 22 -5.66 26.53 15.24
CA SER A 22 -5.29 27.53 16.24
C SER A 22 -6.42 28.52 16.50
N THR A 23 -7.09 29.01 15.44
CA THR A 23 -8.25 29.89 15.54
C THR A 23 -9.41 29.21 16.26
N VAL A 24 -9.78 27.99 15.82
CA VAL A 24 -10.85 27.22 16.47
C VAL A 24 -10.55 26.97 17.95
N TRP A 25 -9.29 26.65 18.27
CA TRP A 25 -8.88 26.43 19.67
C TRP A 25 -8.98 27.70 20.52
N ALA A 26 -8.59 28.86 19.98
CA ALA A 26 -8.64 30.13 20.69
C ALA A 26 -10.07 30.65 20.90
N ASP A 27 -10.95 30.46 19.91
CA ASP A 27 -12.29 31.04 19.89
C ASP A 27 -13.36 30.12 20.52
N THR A 28 -13.03 28.83 20.75
CA THR A 28 -14.01 27.88 21.28
C THR A 28 -14.03 27.89 22.82
N PRO A 29 -15.21 28.04 23.46
CA PRO A 29 -15.32 28.01 24.91
C PRO A 29 -14.80 26.72 25.51
N LEU A 30 -14.08 26.81 26.65
CA LEU A 30 -13.47 25.65 27.33
C LEU A 30 -14.48 24.50 27.61
N PRO A 31 -15.75 24.76 28.04
CA PRO A 31 -16.72 23.67 28.23
C PRO A 31 -16.99 22.87 26.92
N THR A 32 -16.99 23.56 25.78
CA THR A 32 -17.19 22.90 24.47
C THR A 32 -15.98 22.07 24.08
N LEU A 33 -14.75 22.59 24.29
CA LEU A 33 -13.52 21.81 24.07
C LEU A 33 -13.44 20.59 25.00
N ALA A 34 -13.85 20.75 26.26
CA ALA A 34 -13.91 19.64 27.21
C ALA A 34 -14.92 18.56 26.75
N ALA A 35 -16.12 18.97 26.35
CA ALA A 35 -17.12 18.04 25.84
C ALA A 35 -16.64 17.31 24.58
N TRP A 36 -15.99 18.02 23.66
CA TRP A 36 -15.38 17.45 22.47
C TRP A 36 -14.30 16.40 22.82
N ALA A 37 -13.41 16.73 23.74
CA ALA A 37 -12.36 15.81 24.20
C ALA A 37 -12.96 14.55 24.85
N VAL A 38 -13.96 14.71 25.73
CA VAL A 38 -14.66 13.58 26.37
C VAL A 38 -15.33 12.69 25.32
N TRP A 39 -16.01 13.30 24.35
CA TRP A 39 -16.66 12.55 23.27
C TRP A 39 -15.64 11.73 22.47
N HIS A 40 -14.50 12.30 22.10
CA HIS A 40 -13.43 11.59 21.37
C HIS A 40 -12.86 10.43 22.18
N ILE A 41 -12.63 10.61 23.48
CA ILE A 41 -12.14 9.54 24.38
C ILE A 41 -13.16 8.41 24.46
N LEU A 42 -14.43 8.71 24.67
CA LEU A 42 -15.50 7.70 24.73
C LEU A 42 -15.66 6.97 23.37
N ASN A 43 -15.66 7.72 22.27
CA ASN A 43 -15.78 7.16 20.94
C ASN A 43 -14.61 6.22 20.61
N ALA A 44 -13.38 6.61 20.89
CA ALA A 44 -12.19 5.80 20.67
C ALA A 44 -12.16 4.51 21.51
N ARG A 45 -12.87 4.49 22.63
CA ARG A 45 -12.95 3.34 23.56
C ARG A 45 -14.31 2.62 23.52
N ALA A 46 -15.25 3.06 22.69
CA ALA A 46 -16.63 2.59 22.68
C ALA A 46 -16.77 1.05 22.60
N ALA A 47 -15.92 0.40 21.80
CA ALA A 47 -15.93 -1.06 21.67
C ALA A 47 -15.51 -1.82 22.95
N LEU A 48 -14.91 -1.14 23.93
CA LEU A 48 -14.41 -1.69 25.21
C LEU A 48 -15.31 -1.32 26.39
N LEU A 49 -16.28 -0.42 26.18
CA LEU A 49 -17.18 0.08 27.22
C LEU A 49 -18.47 -0.79 27.30
N THR A 50 -19.52 -0.25 27.91
CA THR A 50 -20.79 -0.96 28.05
C THR A 50 -21.40 -1.32 26.70
N GLU A 51 -22.26 -2.33 26.71
CA GLU A 51 -22.90 -2.81 25.47
C GLU A 51 -23.69 -1.71 24.75
N ASP A 52 -24.37 -0.83 25.50
CA ASP A 52 -25.15 0.25 24.93
C ASP A 52 -24.27 1.27 24.20
N ILE A 53 -23.12 1.64 24.77
CA ILE A 53 -22.16 2.56 24.13
C ILE A 53 -21.55 1.89 22.89
N SER A 54 -21.13 0.63 23.01
CA SER A 54 -20.57 -0.15 21.90
C SER A 54 -21.57 -0.31 20.76
N ARG A 55 -22.85 -0.56 21.08
CA ARG A 55 -23.93 -0.68 20.10
C ARG A 55 -24.25 0.65 19.41
N ALA A 56 -24.31 1.74 20.16
CA ALA A 56 -24.55 3.09 19.60
C ALA A 56 -23.43 3.49 18.62
N ASN A 57 -22.15 3.25 19.00
CA ASN A 57 -21.01 3.50 18.11
C ASN A 57 -21.10 2.62 16.85
N PHE A 58 -21.37 1.33 16.97
CA PHE A 58 -21.50 0.43 15.84
C PHE A 58 -22.69 0.81 14.92
N ALA A 59 -23.81 1.24 15.46
CA ALA A 59 -24.98 1.66 14.67
C ALA A 59 -24.63 2.83 13.72
N PHE A 60 -23.74 3.73 14.14
CA PHE A 60 -23.29 4.82 13.30
C PHE A 60 -22.13 4.40 12.38
N PHE A 61 -20.98 4.03 12.94
CA PHE A 61 -19.77 3.76 12.15
C PHE A 61 -19.83 2.45 11.37
N GLY A 62 -20.43 1.42 11.93
CA GLY A 62 -20.59 0.12 11.28
C GLY A 62 -21.77 0.09 10.33
N THR A 63 -22.97 0.38 10.83
CA THR A 63 -24.18 0.18 10.04
C THR A 63 -24.44 1.36 9.10
N LYS A 64 -24.46 2.59 9.61
CA LYS A 64 -24.83 3.76 8.80
C LYS A 64 -23.76 4.10 7.76
N LEU A 65 -22.48 4.11 8.14
CA LEU A 65 -21.40 4.52 7.23
C LEU A 65 -20.87 3.37 6.37
N SER A 66 -20.79 2.15 6.90
CA SER A 66 -20.14 1.02 6.22
C SER A 66 -21.13 -0.06 5.76
N GLY A 67 -22.42 0.07 6.01
CA GLY A 67 -23.45 -0.91 5.65
C GLY A 67 -23.34 -2.25 6.40
N THR A 68 -22.54 -2.31 7.47
CA THR A 68 -22.31 -3.55 8.23
C THR A 68 -23.52 -3.90 9.11
N GLU A 69 -24.12 -5.06 8.88
CA GLU A 69 -25.36 -5.44 9.59
C GLU A 69 -25.11 -5.95 11.02
N LYS A 70 -23.99 -6.64 11.24
CA LYS A 70 -23.63 -7.24 12.53
C LYS A 70 -22.21 -6.88 12.93
N GLN A 71 -22.04 -6.55 14.20
CA GLN A 71 -20.71 -6.35 14.77
C GLN A 71 -19.91 -7.66 14.71
N ARG A 72 -18.60 -7.56 14.45
CA ARG A 72 -17.70 -8.71 14.44
C ARG A 72 -17.75 -9.44 15.80
N GLU A 73 -17.58 -10.74 15.76
CA GLU A 73 -17.51 -11.58 16.97
C GLU A 73 -16.46 -11.06 17.96
N ARG A 74 -16.76 -11.19 19.26
CA ARG A 74 -15.92 -10.62 20.33
C ARG A 74 -14.46 -11.08 20.25
N TRP A 75 -14.21 -12.35 19.96
CA TRP A 75 -12.85 -12.86 19.83
C TRP A 75 -12.08 -12.21 18.67
N LYS A 76 -12.72 -11.97 17.53
CA LYS A 76 -12.10 -11.27 16.39
C LYS A 76 -11.74 -9.83 16.74
N ARG A 77 -12.60 -9.16 17.51
CA ARG A 77 -12.32 -7.80 18.02
C ARG A 77 -11.17 -7.83 19.02
N GLY A 78 -11.11 -8.86 19.88
CA GLY A 78 -10.00 -9.10 20.82
C GLY A 78 -8.67 -9.28 20.10
N VAL A 79 -8.62 -10.15 19.08
CA VAL A 79 -7.42 -10.35 18.24
C VAL A 79 -6.97 -9.04 17.61
N SER A 80 -7.91 -8.26 17.02
CA SER A 80 -7.56 -6.95 16.41
C SER A 80 -7.00 -5.97 17.43
N LEU A 81 -7.61 -5.90 18.63
CA LEU A 81 -7.12 -5.04 19.72
C LEU A 81 -5.72 -5.47 20.20
N THR A 82 -5.51 -6.78 20.42
CA THR A 82 -4.19 -7.29 20.83
C THR A 82 -3.13 -6.99 19.77
N SER A 83 -3.45 -7.22 18.49
CA SER A 83 -2.53 -6.88 17.39
C SER A 83 -2.21 -5.39 17.28
N SER A 84 -3.16 -4.50 17.63
CA SER A 84 -2.92 -3.05 17.61
C SER A 84 -2.05 -2.56 18.77
N LEU A 85 -2.08 -3.24 19.91
CA LEU A 85 -1.37 -2.83 21.13
C LEU A 85 -0.03 -3.55 21.32
N LEU A 86 0.03 -4.85 20.99
CA LEU A 86 1.20 -5.72 21.15
C LEU A 86 1.65 -6.25 19.77
N GLY A 87 1.66 -5.37 18.77
CA GLY A 87 1.77 -5.75 17.37
C GLY A 87 3.00 -6.60 17.04
N GLU A 88 4.17 -6.21 17.52
CA GLU A 88 5.40 -6.97 17.22
C GLU A 88 5.51 -8.28 18.01
N ASP A 89 5.00 -8.36 19.25
CA ASP A 89 4.99 -9.63 20.00
C ASP A 89 4.06 -10.65 19.36
N ILE A 90 2.87 -10.22 18.91
CA ILE A 90 1.99 -11.06 18.10
C ILE A 90 2.63 -11.41 16.76
N GLY A 91 3.33 -10.46 16.16
CA GLY A 91 4.10 -10.66 14.92
C GLY A 91 5.16 -11.73 15.06
N ARG A 92 5.89 -11.75 16.18
CA ARG A 92 6.89 -12.78 16.46
C ARG A 92 6.28 -14.18 16.52
N VAL A 93 5.17 -14.33 17.26
CA VAL A 93 4.43 -15.62 17.33
C VAL A 93 3.90 -16.03 15.95
N TYR A 94 3.40 -15.06 15.17
CA TYR A 94 2.94 -15.32 13.81
C TYR A 94 4.06 -15.82 12.90
N VAL A 95 5.22 -15.15 12.91
CA VAL A 95 6.39 -15.52 12.11
C VAL A 95 6.91 -16.91 12.47
N GLU A 96 7.05 -17.21 13.77
CA GLU A 96 7.50 -18.53 14.24
C GLU A 96 6.62 -19.68 13.73
N ARG A 97 5.32 -19.42 13.53
CA ARG A 97 4.34 -20.45 13.12
C ARG A 97 4.12 -20.53 11.62
N HIS A 98 4.24 -19.40 10.90
CA HIS A 98 3.69 -19.25 9.55
C HIS A 98 4.68 -18.73 8.51
N PHE A 99 5.90 -18.36 8.90
CA PHE A 99 6.87 -17.80 7.96
C PHE A 99 8.24 -18.50 8.06
N PRO A 100 8.46 -19.61 7.35
CA PRO A 100 9.72 -20.32 7.34
C PRO A 100 10.88 -19.42 6.86
N PRO A 101 12.10 -19.55 7.41
CA PRO A 101 13.27 -18.75 6.99
C PRO A 101 13.57 -18.81 5.49
N ALA A 102 13.34 -19.94 4.84
CA ALA A 102 13.54 -20.13 3.40
C ALA A 102 12.68 -19.18 2.55
N TYR A 103 11.50 -18.77 3.04
CA TYR A 103 10.64 -17.81 2.34
C TYR A 103 11.32 -16.43 2.26
N LYS A 104 12.03 -16.01 3.32
CA LYS A 104 12.75 -14.73 3.33
C LYS A 104 13.79 -14.66 2.22
N GLU A 105 14.52 -15.78 1.97
CA GLU A 105 15.52 -15.85 0.89
C GLU A 105 14.88 -15.79 -0.49
N SER A 106 13.85 -16.60 -0.75
CA SER A 106 13.13 -16.63 -2.03
C SER A 106 12.53 -15.28 -2.37
N ILE A 107 11.87 -14.64 -1.41
CA ILE A 107 11.27 -13.31 -1.60
C ILE A 107 12.37 -12.25 -1.81
N THR A 108 13.46 -12.30 -1.06
CA THR A 108 14.59 -11.37 -1.25
C THR A 108 15.17 -11.48 -2.66
N GLN A 109 15.24 -12.69 -3.21
CA GLN A 109 15.67 -12.87 -4.60
C GLN A 109 14.65 -12.30 -5.58
N LEU A 110 13.35 -12.53 -5.34
CA LEU A 110 12.29 -11.96 -6.17
C LEU A 110 12.34 -10.43 -6.18
N VAL A 111 12.53 -9.79 -5.01
CA VAL A 111 12.70 -8.32 -4.91
C VAL A 111 13.89 -7.85 -5.75
N LYS A 112 15.03 -8.55 -5.71
CA LYS A 112 16.20 -8.21 -6.54
C LYS A 112 15.89 -8.30 -8.03
N ASN A 113 15.13 -9.31 -8.44
CA ASN A 113 14.72 -9.47 -9.84
C ASN A 113 13.82 -8.31 -10.30
N LEU A 114 12.91 -7.85 -9.43
CA LEU A 114 12.05 -6.69 -9.72
C LEU A 114 12.86 -5.38 -9.79
N LEU A 115 13.84 -5.19 -8.89
CA LEU A 115 14.74 -4.03 -8.94
C LEU A 115 15.58 -4.03 -10.24
N GLU A 116 16.07 -5.21 -10.67
CA GLU A 116 16.78 -5.30 -11.96
C GLU A 116 15.87 -5.01 -13.14
N ALA A 117 14.63 -5.51 -13.12
CA ALA A 117 13.64 -5.19 -14.14
C ALA A 117 13.34 -3.68 -14.21
N TYR A 118 13.20 -3.00 -13.05
CA TYR A 118 13.11 -1.54 -13.01
C TYR A 118 14.35 -0.85 -13.57
N ARG A 119 15.56 -1.37 -13.26
CA ARG A 119 16.82 -0.82 -13.79
C ARG A 119 16.88 -0.91 -15.32
N VAL A 120 16.51 -2.06 -15.88
CA VAL A 120 16.41 -2.25 -17.34
C VAL A 120 15.39 -1.28 -17.92
N SER A 121 14.19 -1.25 -17.37
CA SER A 121 13.12 -0.35 -17.82
C SER A 121 13.54 1.13 -17.82
N ILE A 122 14.08 1.64 -16.70
CA ILE A 122 14.48 3.06 -16.58
C ILE A 122 15.58 3.41 -17.59
N ARG A 123 16.51 2.51 -17.89
CA ARG A 123 17.54 2.75 -18.92
C ARG A 123 16.97 2.94 -20.31
N ASP A 124 15.87 2.25 -20.62
CA ASP A 124 15.26 2.21 -21.94
C ASP A 124 14.12 3.22 -22.14
N LEU A 125 13.75 4.01 -21.08
CA LEU A 125 12.70 5.01 -21.20
C LEU A 125 13.07 6.10 -22.22
N ASP A 126 12.25 6.21 -23.26
CA ASP A 126 12.45 7.18 -24.35
C ASP A 126 11.98 8.60 -23.99
N TRP A 127 11.03 8.73 -23.08
CA TRP A 127 10.45 10.02 -22.67
C TRP A 127 11.24 10.74 -21.56
N MET A 128 12.19 10.06 -20.91
CA MET A 128 12.97 10.63 -19.81
C MET A 128 14.40 10.97 -20.30
N THR A 129 14.89 12.16 -19.97
CA THR A 129 16.24 12.57 -20.33
C THR A 129 17.32 11.70 -19.66
N PRO A 130 18.51 11.55 -20.25
CA PRO A 130 19.60 10.76 -19.65
C PRO A 130 19.98 11.23 -18.24
N ALA A 131 19.90 12.52 -17.96
CA ALA A 131 20.24 13.08 -16.65
C ALA A 131 19.24 12.64 -15.57
N THR A 132 17.94 12.69 -15.88
CA THR A 132 16.89 12.24 -14.95
C THR A 132 16.90 10.73 -14.80
N ARG A 133 17.14 9.97 -15.89
CA ARG A 133 17.32 8.50 -15.82
C ARG A 133 18.44 8.11 -14.87
N GLN A 134 19.59 8.81 -14.92
CA GLN A 134 20.69 8.50 -14.00
C GLN A 134 20.29 8.74 -12.54
N LYS A 135 19.63 9.86 -12.24
CA LYS A 135 19.12 10.13 -10.87
C LYS A 135 18.07 9.13 -10.42
N ALA A 136 17.20 8.65 -11.32
CA ALA A 136 16.26 7.57 -11.02
C ALA A 136 16.98 6.26 -10.69
N LEU A 137 18.03 5.89 -11.44
CA LEU A 137 18.88 4.72 -11.17
C LEU A 137 19.61 4.87 -9.83
N ASP A 138 20.19 6.05 -9.55
CA ASP A 138 20.84 6.32 -8.26
C ASP A 138 19.89 6.21 -7.09
N LYS A 139 18.63 6.63 -7.26
CA LYS A 139 17.57 6.43 -6.25
C LYS A 139 17.22 4.96 -6.06
N LEU A 140 17.08 4.21 -7.17
CA LEU A 140 16.79 2.78 -7.15
C LEU A 140 17.88 1.99 -6.41
N ASP A 141 19.15 2.35 -6.62
CA ASP A 141 20.30 1.72 -5.97
C ASP A 141 20.35 1.95 -4.45
N LYS A 142 19.67 2.99 -3.98
CA LYS A 142 19.59 3.35 -2.54
C LYS A 142 18.36 2.77 -1.83
N PHE A 143 17.54 1.95 -2.49
CA PHE A 143 16.40 1.33 -1.84
C PHE A 143 16.82 0.40 -0.70
N THR A 144 16.26 0.60 0.47
CA THR A 144 16.34 -0.36 1.57
C THR A 144 15.22 -1.39 1.43
N ILE A 145 15.57 -2.68 1.51
CA ILE A 145 14.63 -3.79 1.36
C ILE A 145 14.40 -4.43 2.72
N LYS A 146 13.14 -4.56 3.13
CA LYS A 146 12.73 -5.23 4.37
C LYS A 146 11.71 -6.32 4.05
N VAL A 147 12.02 -7.58 4.42
CA VAL A 147 11.22 -8.77 4.10
C VAL A 147 10.88 -9.56 5.35
N GLY A 148 9.61 -9.85 5.52
CA GLY A 148 9.07 -10.77 6.51
C GLY A 148 8.85 -10.12 7.87
N TYR A 149 9.92 -9.78 8.57
CA TYR A 149 9.87 -9.30 9.95
C TYR A 149 11.13 -8.51 10.33
N PRO A 150 11.06 -7.64 11.38
CA PRO A 150 12.19 -6.85 11.86
C PRO A 150 13.27 -7.74 12.47
N ASP A 151 14.55 -7.41 12.23
CA ASP A 151 15.67 -8.13 12.85
C ASP A 151 15.76 -7.85 14.37
N LYS A 152 15.23 -6.71 14.80
CA LYS A 152 15.16 -6.32 16.21
C LYS A 152 13.71 -6.08 16.59
N TRP A 153 13.19 -6.92 17.48
CA TRP A 153 11.86 -6.81 18.03
C TRP A 153 11.76 -5.72 19.10
N ARG A 154 10.59 -5.10 19.21
CA ARG A 154 10.29 -4.15 20.28
C ARG A 154 10.27 -4.86 21.64
N ASP A 155 10.90 -4.26 22.64
CA ASP A 155 10.94 -4.81 23.98
C ASP A 155 9.73 -4.31 24.79
N TYR A 156 8.84 -5.24 25.14
CA TYR A 156 7.67 -5.00 25.99
C TYR A 156 7.87 -5.45 27.45
N SER A 157 9.08 -5.83 27.85
CA SER A 157 9.35 -6.42 29.19
C SER A 157 9.02 -5.50 30.37
N SER A 158 9.00 -4.19 30.15
CA SER A 158 8.62 -3.20 31.15
C SER A 158 7.10 -3.05 31.35
N VAL A 159 6.28 -3.69 30.49
CA VAL A 159 4.83 -3.54 30.53
C VAL A 159 4.21 -4.60 31.44
N HIS A 160 3.41 -4.12 32.40
CA HIS A 160 2.64 -5.00 33.29
C HIS A 160 1.15 -4.83 33.02
N LEU A 161 0.48 -5.92 32.71
CA LEU A 161 -0.95 -5.97 32.39
C LEU A 161 -1.71 -6.74 33.46
N ASP A 162 -2.92 -6.25 33.79
CA ASP A 162 -3.84 -6.90 34.72
C ASP A 162 -4.93 -7.64 33.92
N PRO A 163 -5.06 -8.98 34.06
CA PRO A 163 -6.11 -9.75 33.39
C PRO A 163 -7.55 -9.29 33.70
N ALA A 164 -7.76 -8.57 34.79
CA ALA A 164 -9.08 -8.08 35.21
C ALA A 164 -9.39 -6.64 34.75
N ASP A 165 -8.40 -5.89 34.25
CA ASP A 165 -8.58 -4.47 33.84
C ASP A 165 -8.26 -4.23 32.37
N LEU A 166 -9.21 -4.55 31.49
CA LEU A 166 -9.06 -4.35 30.03
C LEU A 166 -8.81 -2.88 29.68
N VAL A 167 -9.55 -1.95 30.28
CA VAL A 167 -9.43 -0.51 29.96
C VAL A 167 -8.10 0.06 30.48
N GLY A 168 -7.68 -0.34 31.69
CA GLY A 168 -6.38 0.00 32.23
C GLY A 168 -5.25 -0.56 31.39
N ASN A 169 -5.34 -1.78 30.93
CA ASN A 169 -4.37 -2.39 30.02
C ASN A 169 -4.23 -1.61 28.71
N CYS A 170 -5.36 -1.24 28.09
CA CYS A 170 -5.34 -0.40 26.88
C CYS A 170 -4.67 0.96 27.13
N ARG A 171 -4.94 1.58 28.29
CA ARG A 171 -4.30 2.85 28.68
C ARG A 171 -2.79 2.68 28.90
N THR A 172 -2.38 1.63 29.60
CA THR A 172 -0.97 1.30 29.83
C THR A 172 -0.22 1.10 28.51
N MET A 173 -0.79 0.30 27.60
CA MET A 173 -0.21 0.06 26.29
C MET A 173 -0.15 1.32 25.42
N THR A 174 -1.24 2.10 25.38
CA THR A 174 -1.23 3.37 24.62
C THR A 174 -0.13 4.29 25.14
N ARG A 175 0.02 4.42 26.47
CA ARG A 175 1.08 5.22 27.07
C ARG A 175 2.47 4.70 26.70
N PHE A 176 2.69 3.39 26.79
CA PHE A 176 3.96 2.78 26.39
C PHE A 176 4.32 3.09 24.94
N LEU A 177 3.35 2.98 24.01
CA LEU A 177 3.56 3.30 22.59
C LEU A 177 3.82 4.80 22.38
N ASP A 178 3.09 5.67 23.07
CA ASP A 178 3.32 7.11 23.03
C ASP A 178 4.71 7.47 23.58
N ASP A 179 5.12 6.91 24.72
CA ASP A 179 6.42 7.13 25.32
C ASP A 179 7.56 6.64 24.38
N TYR A 180 7.34 5.53 23.67
CA TYR A 180 8.26 5.03 22.65
C TYR A 180 8.43 6.04 21.50
N GLU A 181 7.32 6.59 20.97
CA GLU A 181 7.38 7.61 19.92
C GLU A 181 8.07 8.91 20.40
N TRP A 182 7.74 9.37 21.61
CA TRP A 182 8.39 10.55 22.20
C TRP A 182 9.88 10.35 22.45
N ALA A 183 10.30 9.14 22.76
CA ALA A 183 11.71 8.82 22.98
C ALA A 183 12.59 8.93 21.74
N LYS A 184 12.01 9.05 20.54
CA LYS A 184 12.73 9.26 19.27
C LYS A 184 13.18 10.72 19.10
N LEU A 185 12.52 11.66 19.78
CA LEU A 185 12.81 13.08 19.64
C LEU A 185 14.27 13.39 19.98
N GLY A 186 14.95 14.09 19.09
CA GLY A 186 16.37 14.46 19.24
C GLY A 186 17.35 13.30 19.00
N LYS A 187 16.89 12.13 18.58
CA LYS A 187 17.74 11.00 18.19
C LYS A 187 17.85 10.89 16.66
N PRO A 188 18.91 10.26 16.16
CA PRO A 188 18.96 9.86 14.74
C PRO A 188 17.80 8.95 14.37
N VAL A 189 17.40 9.00 13.07
CA VAL A 189 16.37 8.11 12.53
C VAL A 189 16.83 6.66 12.62
N ASP A 190 16.01 5.80 13.24
CA ASP A 190 16.24 4.36 13.26
C ASP A 190 15.73 3.74 11.95
N ARG A 191 16.65 3.46 11.02
CA ARG A 191 16.31 2.84 9.74
C ARG A 191 15.94 1.36 9.84
N THR A 192 16.04 0.74 11.02
CA THR A 192 15.63 -0.66 11.25
C THR A 192 14.16 -0.78 11.64
N GLU A 193 13.51 0.33 12.00
CA GLU A 193 12.12 0.36 12.44
C GLU A 193 11.14 -0.04 11.32
N TRP A 194 10.09 -0.77 11.70
CA TRP A 194 8.99 -1.15 10.83
C TRP A 194 7.71 -0.39 11.22
N PHE A 195 6.93 0.04 10.20
CA PHE A 195 5.66 0.76 10.40
C PHE A 195 4.42 -0.14 10.18
N MET A 196 4.63 -1.40 9.82
CA MET A 196 3.59 -2.44 9.81
C MET A 196 4.07 -3.67 10.57
N ASN A 197 3.11 -4.32 11.25
CA ASN A 197 3.40 -5.56 11.96
C ASN A 197 3.54 -6.74 10.98
N PRO A 198 4.34 -7.77 11.28
CA PRO A 198 4.53 -8.93 10.41
C PRO A 198 3.25 -9.69 10.02
N GLN A 199 2.22 -9.66 10.86
CA GLN A 199 0.91 -10.27 10.60
C GLN A 199 -0.04 -9.38 9.78
N THR A 200 0.42 -8.28 9.24
CA THR A 200 -0.38 -7.39 8.36
C THR A 200 -0.31 -7.88 6.91
N VAL A 201 -1.47 -8.14 6.30
CA VAL A 201 -1.56 -8.48 4.87
C VAL A 201 -1.55 -7.18 4.07
N ASN A 202 -0.38 -6.60 3.94
CA ASN A 202 -0.09 -5.38 3.18
C ASN A 202 1.42 -5.22 2.99
N ALA A 203 1.81 -4.20 2.20
CA ALA A 203 3.18 -3.76 1.99
C ALA A 203 3.21 -2.23 2.03
N TYR A 204 4.40 -1.62 2.01
CA TYR A 204 4.50 -0.16 1.89
C TYR A 204 5.87 0.29 1.36
N PHE A 205 5.84 1.44 0.67
CA PHE A 205 7.01 2.27 0.41
C PHE A 205 7.05 3.45 1.39
N ASN A 206 8.22 3.74 1.96
CA ASN A 206 8.44 4.91 2.81
C ASN A 206 9.41 5.89 2.12
N PRO A 207 8.93 7.04 1.59
CA PRO A 207 9.76 7.96 0.80
C PRO A 207 10.89 8.62 1.60
N VAL A 208 10.69 8.90 2.90
CA VAL A 208 11.73 9.54 3.73
C VAL A 208 12.84 8.59 4.14
N MET A 209 12.60 7.29 4.10
CA MET A 209 13.60 6.24 4.33
C MET A 209 14.09 5.61 3.02
N ASN A 210 13.43 5.89 1.91
CA ASN A 210 13.65 5.24 0.61
C ASN A 210 13.67 3.71 0.76
N GLU A 211 12.61 3.16 1.40
CA GLU A 211 12.51 1.74 1.72
C GLU A 211 11.21 1.11 1.25
N ILE A 212 11.28 -0.17 0.90
CA ILE A 212 10.16 -1.04 0.58
C ILE A 212 10.07 -2.16 1.61
N VAL A 213 8.86 -2.42 2.12
CA VAL A 213 8.66 -3.32 3.26
C VAL A 213 7.52 -4.29 2.97
N PHE A 214 7.81 -5.58 3.13
CA PHE A 214 6.89 -6.68 2.87
C PHE A 214 6.73 -7.53 4.14
N PRO A 215 5.69 -7.28 4.98
CA PRO A 215 5.37 -8.10 6.15
C PRO A 215 5.11 -9.57 5.80
N ALA A 216 5.41 -10.47 6.73
CA ALA A 216 5.31 -11.92 6.52
C ALA A 216 3.92 -12.38 6.04
N ALA A 217 2.85 -11.69 6.47
CA ALA A 217 1.49 -12.13 6.16
C ALA A 217 1.07 -11.89 4.70
N ILE A 218 1.64 -10.91 3.98
CA ILE A 218 1.39 -10.77 2.54
C ILE A 218 2.19 -11.77 1.71
N LEU A 219 3.25 -12.34 2.29
CA LEU A 219 4.15 -13.30 1.64
C LEU A 219 3.61 -14.73 1.73
N GLN A 220 2.32 -14.90 1.48
CA GLN A 220 1.58 -16.17 1.53
C GLN A 220 0.50 -16.21 0.47
N PRO A 221 -0.07 -17.38 0.13
CA PRO A 221 -1.17 -17.47 -0.83
C PRO A 221 -2.35 -16.52 -0.47
N PRO A 222 -2.96 -15.86 -1.47
CA PRO A 222 -2.74 -16.03 -2.91
C PRO A 222 -1.62 -15.16 -3.51
N PHE A 223 -0.91 -14.34 -2.72
CA PHE A 223 0.13 -13.43 -3.22
C PHE A 223 1.42 -14.17 -3.54
N PHE A 224 1.90 -15.01 -2.63
CA PHE A 224 3.09 -15.81 -2.78
C PHE A 224 2.84 -17.25 -2.35
N ASP A 225 3.31 -18.20 -3.15
CA ASP A 225 3.35 -19.62 -2.81
C ASP A 225 4.72 -20.19 -3.25
N ALA A 226 5.48 -20.69 -2.28
CA ALA A 226 6.81 -21.24 -2.54
C ALA A 226 6.78 -22.51 -3.42
N GLU A 227 5.62 -23.18 -3.52
CA GLU A 227 5.43 -24.38 -4.33
C GLU A 227 4.80 -24.06 -5.71
N ALA A 228 4.32 -22.83 -5.92
CA ALA A 228 3.80 -22.40 -7.20
C ALA A 228 4.91 -22.07 -8.20
N ASP A 229 4.56 -22.08 -9.49
CA ASP A 229 5.47 -21.65 -10.54
C ASP A 229 5.75 -20.15 -10.53
N ASP A 230 6.86 -19.75 -11.15
CA ASP A 230 7.30 -18.36 -11.21
C ASP A 230 6.21 -17.43 -11.77
N ALA A 231 5.48 -17.84 -12.83
CA ALA A 231 4.46 -17.00 -13.45
C ALA A 231 3.37 -16.61 -12.45
N ALA A 232 2.90 -17.55 -11.60
CA ALA A 232 1.92 -17.28 -10.57
C ALA A 232 2.48 -16.29 -9.53
N ASN A 233 3.72 -16.50 -9.06
CA ASN A 233 4.35 -15.61 -8.08
C ASN A 233 4.66 -14.21 -8.63
N TYR A 234 5.07 -14.09 -9.90
CA TYR A 234 5.24 -12.77 -10.54
C TYR A 234 3.91 -12.04 -10.73
N GLY A 235 2.80 -12.76 -11.04
CA GLY A 235 1.46 -12.17 -11.14
C GLY A 235 0.83 -11.81 -9.79
N GLY A 236 1.28 -12.42 -8.70
CA GLY A 236 0.85 -12.12 -7.33
C GLY A 236 1.79 -11.14 -6.65
N ILE A 237 2.68 -11.68 -5.80
CA ILE A 237 3.60 -10.86 -4.99
C ILE A 237 4.59 -10.07 -5.85
N GLY A 238 4.99 -10.59 -7.03
CA GLY A 238 5.87 -9.86 -7.94
C GLY A 238 5.28 -8.51 -8.37
N ALA A 239 4.01 -8.49 -8.74
CA ALA A 239 3.30 -7.26 -9.09
C ALA A 239 3.18 -6.31 -7.88
N VAL A 240 2.96 -6.82 -6.66
CA VAL A 240 2.96 -6.01 -5.42
C VAL A 240 4.35 -5.43 -5.14
N ILE A 241 5.41 -6.22 -5.26
CA ILE A 241 6.79 -5.73 -5.10
C ILE A 241 7.08 -4.61 -6.12
N GLY A 242 6.70 -4.82 -7.38
CA GLY A 242 6.81 -3.82 -8.43
C GLY A 242 6.02 -2.54 -8.11
N HIS A 243 4.82 -2.67 -7.54
CA HIS A 243 3.98 -1.57 -7.08
C HIS A 243 4.70 -0.73 -6.00
N GLU A 244 5.24 -1.37 -4.96
CA GLU A 244 5.94 -0.66 -3.88
C GLU A 244 7.23 0.03 -4.37
N ILE A 245 8.00 -0.60 -5.27
CA ILE A 245 9.13 0.06 -5.93
C ILE A 245 8.63 1.24 -6.76
N GLY A 246 7.51 1.08 -7.47
CA GLY A 246 6.85 2.10 -8.28
C GLY A 246 6.48 3.36 -7.51
N HIS A 247 6.07 3.22 -6.25
CA HIS A 247 5.82 4.37 -5.36
C HIS A 247 7.04 5.27 -5.16
N GLY A 248 8.25 4.78 -5.35
CA GLY A 248 9.45 5.60 -5.38
C GLY A 248 9.47 6.62 -6.53
N PHE A 249 8.68 6.39 -7.57
CA PHE A 249 8.69 7.13 -8.83
C PHE A 249 7.30 7.64 -9.26
N ASP A 250 6.27 7.48 -8.45
CA ASP A 250 4.92 7.98 -8.69
C ASP A 250 4.81 9.50 -8.53
N ASP A 251 3.59 10.05 -8.56
CA ASP A 251 3.32 11.49 -8.44
C ASP A 251 3.75 12.09 -7.09
N GLN A 252 3.88 11.30 -6.04
CA GLN A 252 4.33 11.72 -4.71
C GLN A 252 5.78 11.33 -4.44
N GLY A 253 6.13 10.04 -4.63
CA GLY A 253 7.47 9.54 -4.34
C GLY A 253 8.54 10.16 -5.24
N SER A 254 8.19 10.55 -6.48
CA SER A 254 9.08 11.26 -7.38
C SER A 254 9.54 12.65 -6.87
N LYS A 255 8.92 13.17 -5.81
CA LYS A 255 9.33 14.42 -5.14
C LYS A 255 10.48 14.22 -4.15
N TYR A 256 10.81 12.96 -3.83
CA TYR A 256 11.90 12.61 -2.91
C TYR A 256 13.07 12.02 -3.68
N ASN A 257 14.29 12.44 -3.33
CA ASN A 257 15.51 11.82 -3.86
C ASN A 257 15.84 10.49 -3.15
N GLY A 258 16.92 9.84 -3.56
CA GLY A 258 17.34 8.55 -2.97
C GLY A 258 17.80 8.61 -1.50
N ASP A 259 18.02 9.80 -0.96
CA ASP A 259 18.38 10.02 0.44
C ASP A 259 17.15 10.33 1.33
N GLY A 260 15.94 10.33 0.73
CA GLY A 260 14.68 10.60 1.42
C GLY A 260 14.39 12.08 1.63
N CYS A 261 15.12 12.98 0.95
CA CYS A 261 14.89 14.41 1.01
C CYS A 261 13.92 14.86 -0.07
N LEU A 262 13.03 15.82 0.27
CA LEU A 262 12.23 16.52 -0.72
C LEU A 262 13.19 17.33 -1.62
N ASP A 263 13.26 16.96 -2.90
CA ASP A 263 14.18 17.52 -3.86
C ASP A 263 13.59 17.41 -5.27
N ASN A 264 13.58 18.52 -6.02
CA ASN A 264 13.19 18.48 -7.42
C ASN A 264 14.38 18.02 -8.28
N TRP A 265 14.53 16.71 -8.43
CA TRP A 265 15.59 16.10 -9.21
C TRP A 265 15.24 15.85 -10.68
N TRP A 266 14.01 16.16 -11.09
CA TRP A 266 13.53 16.07 -12.47
C TRP A 266 13.85 17.35 -13.25
N THR A 267 14.03 17.23 -14.57
CA THR A 267 13.96 18.40 -15.45
C THR A 267 12.49 18.82 -15.65
N ASP A 268 12.27 20.07 -16.07
CA ASP A 268 10.91 20.55 -16.34
C ASP A 268 10.26 19.79 -17.50
N ASP A 269 11.04 19.43 -18.52
CA ASP A 269 10.58 18.65 -19.67
C ASP A 269 10.16 17.22 -19.26
N ASP A 270 10.97 16.55 -18.44
CA ASP A 270 10.63 15.21 -17.92
C ASP A 270 9.39 15.25 -17.05
N ARG A 271 9.25 16.29 -16.21
CA ARG A 271 8.07 16.49 -15.39
C ARG A 271 6.82 16.73 -16.25
N ALA A 272 6.92 17.50 -17.32
CA ALA A 272 5.82 17.70 -18.26
C ALA A 272 5.44 16.42 -18.98
N ALA A 273 6.41 15.66 -19.48
CA ALA A 273 6.19 14.37 -20.13
C ALA A 273 5.54 13.32 -19.21
N PHE A 274 5.94 13.29 -17.92
CA PHE A 274 5.30 12.45 -16.91
C PHE A 274 3.85 12.87 -16.66
N THR A 275 3.62 14.19 -16.51
CA THR A 275 2.28 14.75 -16.25
C THR A 275 1.31 14.46 -17.40
N GLU A 276 1.75 14.54 -18.65
CA GLU A 276 0.94 14.19 -19.81
C GLU A 276 0.49 12.73 -19.78
N ARG A 277 1.41 11.78 -19.47
CA ARG A 277 1.10 10.35 -19.35
C ARG A 277 0.16 10.04 -18.20
N THR A 278 0.42 10.62 -17.04
CA THR A 278 -0.41 10.41 -15.85
C THR A 278 -1.79 11.04 -15.99
N LYS A 279 -1.92 12.14 -16.74
CA LYS A 279 -3.23 12.71 -17.07
C LYS A 279 -4.11 11.73 -17.84
N LEU A 280 -3.57 11.01 -18.81
CA LEU A 280 -4.34 9.98 -19.52
C LEU A 280 -4.85 8.89 -18.57
N LEU A 281 -4.04 8.50 -17.59
CA LEU A 281 -4.45 7.51 -16.57
C LEU A 281 -5.56 8.09 -15.69
N VAL A 282 -5.45 9.35 -15.23
CA VAL A 282 -6.52 10.03 -14.50
C VAL A 282 -7.81 10.04 -15.29
N ASP A 283 -7.76 10.39 -16.57
CA ASP A 283 -8.95 10.47 -17.44
C ASP A 283 -9.59 9.07 -17.63
N GLN A 284 -8.81 8.00 -17.77
CA GLN A 284 -9.32 6.62 -17.81
C GLN A 284 -10.11 6.28 -16.54
N TYR A 285 -9.57 6.57 -15.36
CA TYR A 285 -10.20 6.22 -14.09
C TYR A 285 -11.41 7.10 -13.76
N ASN A 286 -11.40 8.38 -14.12
CA ASN A 286 -12.56 9.28 -13.96
C ASN A 286 -13.80 8.81 -14.74
N ALA A 287 -13.62 8.02 -15.80
CA ALA A 287 -14.71 7.45 -16.58
C ALA A 287 -15.32 6.17 -15.97
N LEU A 288 -14.76 5.65 -14.87
CA LEU A 288 -15.16 4.38 -14.27
C LEU A 288 -16.16 4.58 -13.14
N THR A 289 -17.14 3.70 -13.08
CA THR A 289 -18.13 3.61 -11.99
C THR A 289 -18.12 2.21 -11.41
N PRO A 290 -17.98 2.04 -10.08
CA PRO A 290 -18.01 0.73 -9.45
C PRO A 290 -19.30 -0.03 -9.77
N THR A 291 -19.16 -1.33 -10.01
CA THR A 291 -20.28 -2.23 -10.31
C THR A 291 -21.35 -2.13 -9.20
N GLY A 292 -22.60 -1.89 -9.61
CA GLY A 292 -23.75 -1.76 -8.70
C GLY A 292 -23.97 -0.36 -8.14
N LEU A 293 -23.18 0.64 -8.53
CA LEU A 293 -23.45 2.06 -8.24
C LEU A 293 -24.06 2.75 -9.47
N ASP A 294 -24.73 3.89 -9.21
CA ASP A 294 -25.35 4.71 -10.26
C ASP A 294 -24.28 5.51 -11.02
N PRO A 295 -24.10 5.27 -12.34
CA PRO A 295 -23.08 5.96 -13.13
C PRO A 295 -23.39 7.43 -13.41
N GLN A 296 -24.55 7.95 -13.02
CA GLN A 296 -24.83 9.39 -13.09
C GLN A 296 -24.41 10.13 -11.81
N VAL A 297 -24.06 9.40 -10.75
CA VAL A 297 -23.78 9.97 -9.42
C VAL A 297 -22.37 9.63 -8.94
N TYR A 298 -21.90 8.42 -9.22
CA TYR A 298 -20.69 7.88 -8.61
C TYR A 298 -19.62 7.55 -9.65
N HIS A 299 -18.46 8.16 -9.49
CA HIS A 299 -17.27 7.89 -10.31
C HIS A 299 -16.03 7.73 -9.43
N VAL A 300 -15.05 7.03 -9.94
CA VAL A 300 -13.71 7.01 -9.36
C VAL A 300 -13.11 8.42 -9.47
N ASN A 301 -12.43 8.87 -8.43
CA ASN A 301 -11.63 10.09 -8.48
C ASN A 301 -10.22 9.72 -8.95
N GLY A 302 -9.97 9.78 -10.26
CA GLY A 302 -8.70 9.40 -10.85
C GLY A 302 -7.51 10.24 -10.37
N ALA A 303 -7.75 11.48 -9.93
CA ALA A 303 -6.71 12.32 -9.36
C ALA A 303 -6.34 11.90 -7.93
N LEU A 304 -7.33 11.49 -7.12
CA LEU A 304 -7.09 10.95 -5.77
C LEU A 304 -6.35 9.61 -5.84
N THR A 305 -6.70 8.77 -6.82
CA THR A 305 -6.17 7.41 -6.93
C THR A 305 -4.94 7.30 -7.84
N LEU A 306 -4.38 8.40 -8.31
CA LEU A 306 -3.33 8.42 -9.32
C LEU A 306 -2.08 7.64 -8.90
N GLY A 307 -1.56 7.89 -7.70
CA GLY A 307 -0.34 7.23 -7.21
C GLY A 307 -0.47 5.71 -7.19
N GLU A 308 -1.60 5.23 -6.66
CA GLU A 308 -1.92 3.80 -6.60
C GLU A 308 -2.10 3.18 -7.99
N ASN A 309 -2.74 3.91 -8.91
CA ASN A 309 -2.91 3.44 -10.28
C ASN A 309 -1.58 3.40 -11.07
N ILE A 310 -0.65 4.33 -10.80
CA ILE A 310 0.73 4.29 -11.32
C ILE A 310 1.46 3.08 -10.75
N GLY A 311 1.34 2.84 -9.44
CA GLY A 311 1.92 1.69 -8.76
C GLY A 311 1.45 0.37 -9.35
N ASP A 312 0.14 0.20 -9.55
CA ASP A 312 -0.44 -1.03 -10.14
C ASP A 312 0.00 -1.24 -11.60
N LEU A 313 -0.08 -0.19 -12.44
CA LEU A 313 0.30 -0.30 -13.85
C LEU A 313 1.80 -0.58 -14.00
N GLY A 314 2.63 0.16 -13.27
CA GLY A 314 4.06 -0.04 -13.23
C GLY A 314 4.42 -1.40 -12.66
N GLY A 315 3.82 -1.75 -11.52
CA GLY A 315 4.07 -3.00 -10.80
C GLY A 315 3.84 -4.23 -11.65
N LEU A 316 2.67 -4.34 -12.29
CA LEU A 316 2.37 -5.48 -13.15
C LEU A 316 3.23 -5.49 -14.44
N SER A 317 3.47 -4.32 -15.06
CA SER A 317 4.32 -4.23 -16.26
C SER A 317 5.76 -4.65 -15.97
N ILE A 318 6.31 -4.22 -14.84
CA ILE A 318 7.66 -4.59 -14.41
C ILE A 318 7.73 -6.05 -13.93
N ALA A 319 6.67 -6.57 -13.31
CA ALA A 319 6.61 -7.99 -12.94
C ALA A 319 6.65 -8.89 -14.19
N LEU A 320 5.99 -8.51 -15.27
CA LEU A 320 6.08 -9.21 -16.56
C LEU A 320 7.51 -9.18 -17.11
N LEU A 321 8.21 -8.02 -17.06
CA LEU A 321 9.61 -7.93 -17.48
C LEU A 321 10.52 -8.78 -16.58
N ALA A 322 10.30 -8.76 -15.27
CA ALA A 322 11.06 -9.57 -14.34
C ALA A 322 10.86 -11.07 -14.57
N TYR A 323 9.64 -11.49 -14.93
CA TYR A 323 9.35 -12.86 -15.33
C TYR A 323 10.09 -13.25 -16.62
N GLU A 324 10.08 -12.39 -17.65
CA GLU A 324 10.87 -12.60 -18.88
C GLU A 324 12.39 -12.75 -18.57
N LEU A 325 12.93 -11.91 -17.69
CA LEU A 325 14.33 -11.98 -17.27
C LEU A 325 14.63 -13.28 -16.48
N ALA A 326 13.70 -13.72 -15.64
CA ALA A 326 13.83 -14.97 -14.90
C ALA A 326 13.80 -16.21 -15.83
N LEU A 327 12.97 -16.20 -16.87
CA LEU A 327 12.95 -17.25 -17.88
C LEU A 327 14.27 -17.31 -18.67
N LYS A 328 14.80 -16.15 -19.08
CA LYS A 328 16.11 -16.08 -19.75
C LYS A 328 17.23 -16.63 -18.90
N ALA A 329 17.22 -16.41 -17.59
CA ALA A 329 18.17 -16.99 -16.66
C ALA A 329 18.07 -18.54 -16.59
N GLN A 330 16.92 -19.10 -16.97
CA GLN A 330 16.65 -20.52 -17.10
C GLN A 330 16.89 -21.05 -18.53
N SER A 331 17.48 -20.23 -19.41
CA SER A 331 17.70 -20.53 -20.84
C SER A 331 16.40 -20.69 -21.66
N ILE A 332 15.34 -19.98 -21.25
CA ILE A 332 14.09 -19.84 -21.99
C ILE A 332 14.04 -18.40 -22.54
N ASP A 333 14.38 -18.24 -23.82
CA ASP A 333 14.56 -16.90 -24.43
C ASP A 333 13.24 -16.20 -24.76
N ASP A 334 12.21 -16.96 -25.07
CA ASP A 334 10.88 -16.43 -25.38
C ASP A 334 9.86 -16.87 -24.32
N VAL A 335 9.05 -15.95 -23.87
CA VAL A 335 7.98 -16.21 -22.89
C VAL A 335 6.93 -17.19 -23.41
N ALA A 336 6.79 -17.30 -24.74
CA ALA A 336 5.91 -18.28 -25.40
C ALA A 336 6.40 -19.73 -25.22
N ASP A 337 7.69 -19.93 -24.98
CA ASP A 337 8.32 -21.23 -24.71
C ASP A 337 8.25 -21.63 -23.23
N ALA A 338 7.72 -20.76 -22.36
CA ALA A 338 7.53 -21.09 -20.95
C ALA A 338 6.56 -22.27 -20.79
N PRO A 339 6.74 -23.12 -19.76
CA PRO A 339 5.92 -24.29 -19.53
C PRO A 339 4.42 -23.97 -19.50
N VAL A 340 3.63 -24.74 -20.26
CA VAL A 340 2.16 -24.72 -20.16
C VAL A 340 1.76 -25.64 -19.00
N LEU A 341 1.10 -25.07 -17.97
CA LEU A 341 0.60 -25.79 -16.81
C LEU A 341 -0.92 -25.65 -16.72
N ASP A 342 -1.62 -26.74 -16.47
CA ASP A 342 -3.09 -26.78 -16.39
C ASP A 342 -3.79 -26.18 -17.62
N GLY A 343 -3.16 -26.33 -18.81
CA GLY A 343 -3.65 -25.77 -20.06
C GLY A 343 -3.47 -24.25 -20.23
N MET A 344 -2.76 -23.58 -19.32
CA MET A 344 -2.49 -22.15 -19.36
C MET A 344 -1.02 -21.86 -19.68
N THR A 345 -0.79 -20.85 -20.53
CA THR A 345 0.55 -20.32 -20.79
C THR A 345 1.10 -19.57 -19.57
N GLY A 346 2.40 -19.32 -19.51
CA GLY A 346 3.02 -18.54 -18.44
C GLY A 346 2.37 -17.15 -18.29
N LEU A 347 2.17 -16.41 -19.41
CA LEU A 347 1.50 -15.11 -19.38
C LEU A 347 0.07 -15.18 -18.83
N GLN A 348 -0.70 -16.19 -19.26
CA GLN A 348 -2.06 -16.37 -18.73
C GLN A 348 -2.03 -16.57 -17.20
N ARG A 349 -1.10 -17.38 -16.67
CA ARG A 349 -0.98 -17.59 -15.21
C ARG A 349 -0.60 -16.32 -14.46
N VAL A 350 0.30 -15.47 -15.02
CA VAL A 350 0.59 -14.14 -14.45
C VAL A 350 -0.72 -13.34 -14.30
N PHE A 351 -1.50 -13.20 -15.37
CA PHE A 351 -2.73 -12.40 -15.32
C PHE A 351 -3.84 -13.04 -14.49
N TYR A 352 -3.96 -14.36 -14.46
CA TYR A 352 -4.93 -15.05 -13.60
C TYR A 352 -4.61 -14.88 -12.12
N ASN A 353 -3.33 -14.92 -11.73
CA ASN A 353 -2.99 -14.68 -10.34
C ASN A 353 -3.15 -13.21 -9.95
N TRP A 354 -2.79 -12.26 -10.84
CA TRP A 354 -3.15 -10.85 -10.67
C TRP A 354 -4.64 -10.67 -10.43
N ALA A 355 -5.50 -11.27 -11.23
CA ALA A 355 -6.95 -11.20 -11.02
C ALA A 355 -7.37 -11.89 -9.70
N THR A 356 -6.69 -12.96 -9.30
CA THR A 356 -7.00 -13.71 -8.07
C THR A 356 -6.76 -12.87 -6.83
N VAL A 357 -5.66 -12.10 -6.74
CA VAL A 357 -5.37 -11.27 -5.56
C VAL A 357 -6.36 -10.11 -5.40
N TRP A 358 -7.03 -9.68 -6.48
CA TRP A 358 -8.01 -8.60 -6.45
C TRP A 358 -9.46 -9.07 -6.23
N ARG A 359 -9.73 -10.35 -6.07
CA ARG A 359 -11.09 -10.85 -5.80
C ARG A 359 -11.58 -10.40 -4.43
N THR A 360 -12.46 -9.42 -4.41
CA THR A 360 -13.02 -8.85 -3.19
C THR A 360 -14.55 -8.77 -3.25
N LYS A 361 -15.16 -8.61 -2.08
CA LYS A 361 -16.55 -8.21 -1.92
C LYS A 361 -16.61 -7.01 -1.00
N ILE A 362 -17.30 -5.96 -1.44
CA ILE A 362 -17.49 -4.72 -0.68
C ILE A 362 -18.97 -4.40 -0.57
N ARG A 363 -19.40 -3.79 0.54
CA ARG A 363 -20.75 -3.28 0.71
C ARG A 363 -20.91 -1.95 -0.02
N LYS A 364 -22.13 -1.66 -0.49
CA LYS A 364 -22.42 -0.45 -1.26
C LYS A 364 -22.02 0.82 -0.52
N GLU A 365 -22.39 0.93 0.76
CA GLU A 365 -22.11 2.09 1.59
C GLU A 365 -20.60 2.32 1.77
N GLN A 366 -19.87 1.23 1.98
CA GLN A 366 -18.40 1.26 2.07
C GLN A 366 -17.76 1.65 0.74
N ALA A 367 -18.26 1.11 -0.38
CA ALA A 367 -17.77 1.47 -1.71
C ALA A 367 -17.96 2.97 -1.99
N ILE A 368 -19.14 3.52 -1.66
CA ILE A 368 -19.39 4.96 -1.79
C ILE A 368 -18.43 5.80 -0.93
N THR A 369 -18.22 5.38 0.32
CA THR A 369 -17.30 6.08 1.23
C THR A 369 -15.87 6.08 0.66
N TYR A 370 -15.40 4.95 0.14
CA TYR A 370 -14.04 4.82 -0.40
C TYR A 370 -13.80 5.70 -1.62
N LEU A 371 -14.79 5.95 -2.47
CA LEU A 371 -14.63 6.89 -3.60
C LEU A 371 -14.18 8.29 -3.18
N SER A 372 -14.41 8.68 -1.92
CA SER A 372 -14.07 10.01 -1.42
C SER A 372 -12.83 10.06 -0.53
N VAL A 373 -12.42 8.93 0.08
CA VAL A 373 -11.39 8.96 1.13
C VAL A 373 -10.24 7.97 0.90
N ASP A 374 -10.42 6.97 0.03
CA ASP A 374 -9.41 5.95 -0.22
C ASP A 374 -8.56 6.34 -1.43
N PRO A 375 -7.22 6.42 -1.30
CA PRO A 375 -6.34 6.66 -2.44
C PRO A 375 -6.26 5.48 -3.40
N HIS A 376 -6.79 4.30 -3.01
CA HIS A 376 -6.83 3.13 -3.88
C HIS A 376 -8.11 3.11 -4.71
N SER A 377 -7.98 2.77 -5.98
CA SER A 377 -9.12 2.48 -6.84
C SER A 377 -9.85 1.22 -6.38
N PRO A 378 -11.16 1.06 -6.65
CA PRO A 378 -11.88 -0.19 -6.41
C PRO A 378 -11.15 -1.39 -7.03
N ALA A 379 -11.12 -2.53 -6.32
CA ALA A 379 -10.36 -3.72 -6.70
C ALA A 379 -10.65 -4.22 -8.13
N GLU A 380 -11.90 -4.10 -8.60
CA GLU A 380 -12.25 -4.44 -9.97
C GLU A 380 -11.48 -3.61 -11.01
N PHE A 381 -11.15 -2.35 -10.71
CA PHE A 381 -10.40 -1.47 -11.61
C PHE A 381 -8.88 -1.58 -11.40
N ARG A 382 -8.43 -1.89 -10.20
CA ARG A 382 -7.03 -2.29 -9.96
C ARG A 382 -6.66 -3.52 -10.79
N CYS A 383 -7.61 -4.43 -11.03
CA CYS A 383 -7.44 -5.54 -11.96
C CYS A 383 -7.71 -5.12 -13.41
N ASN A 384 -8.98 -4.85 -13.74
CA ASN A 384 -9.43 -4.79 -15.11
C ASN A 384 -8.90 -3.57 -15.89
N GLN A 385 -8.86 -2.39 -15.28
CA GLN A 385 -8.38 -1.20 -15.99
C GLN A 385 -6.86 -1.24 -16.19
N ILE A 386 -6.11 -1.85 -15.28
CA ILE A 386 -4.66 -2.01 -15.43
C ILE A 386 -4.33 -2.92 -16.61
N VAL A 387 -4.90 -4.11 -16.68
CA VAL A 387 -4.56 -5.07 -17.77
C VAL A 387 -4.91 -4.55 -19.15
N ARG A 388 -5.93 -3.68 -19.28
CA ARG A 388 -6.30 -3.01 -20.55
C ARG A 388 -5.18 -2.12 -21.11
N ASN A 389 -4.24 -1.69 -20.30
CA ASN A 389 -3.09 -0.89 -20.72
C ASN A 389 -1.87 -1.75 -21.11
N ILE A 390 -1.88 -3.07 -20.86
CA ILE A 390 -0.72 -3.95 -21.01
C ILE A 390 -0.80 -4.77 -22.29
N PRO A 391 0.14 -4.60 -23.26
CA PRO A 391 0.12 -5.31 -24.53
C PRO A 391 0.07 -6.83 -24.41
N GLN A 392 0.85 -7.41 -23.48
CA GLN A 392 0.91 -8.85 -23.26
C GLN A 392 -0.44 -9.48 -22.84
N PHE A 393 -1.36 -8.67 -22.26
CA PHE A 393 -2.71 -9.12 -21.97
C PHE A 393 -3.49 -9.46 -23.24
N TYR A 394 -3.35 -8.64 -24.28
CA TYR A 394 -4.00 -8.86 -25.57
C TYR A 394 -3.45 -10.11 -26.27
N GLU A 395 -2.16 -10.35 -26.17
CA GLU A 395 -1.50 -11.54 -26.71
C GLU A 395 -1.96 -12.80 -25.98
N ALA A 396 -1.93 -12.78 -24.64
CA ALA A 396 -2.27 -13.94 -23.81
C ALA A 396 -3.70 -14.41 -23.98
N PHE A 397 -4.65 -13.49 -24.20
CA PHE A 397 -6.08 -13.78 -24.26
C PHE A 397 -6.70 -13.52 -25.64
N GLN A 398 -5.90 -13.14 -26.65
CA GLN A 398 -6.34 -12.85 -28.01
C GLN A 398 -7.50 -11.84 -28.07
N VAL A 399 -7.42 -10.79 -27.23
CA VAL A 399 -8.46 -9.77 -27.08
C VAL A 399 -8.62 -8.98 -28.37
N GLN A 400 -9.86 -8.87 -28.86
CA GLN A 400 -10.22 -8.24 -30.13
C GLN A 400 -10.90 -6.86 -29.89
N PRO A 401 -10.99 -6.00 -30.93
CA PRO A 401 -11.60 -4.66 -30.80
C PRO A 401 -13.04 -4.61 -30.32
N ASP A 402 -13.80 -5.68 -30.45
CA ASP A 402 -15.20 -5.81 -30.03
C ASP A 402 -15.37 -6.42 -28.62
N ASP A 403 -14.26 -6.85 -28.01
CA ASP A 403 -14.28 -7.37 -26.64
C ASP A 403 -14.40 -6.24 -25.62
N GLY A 404 -15.14 -6.48 -24.51
CA GLY A 404 -15.33 -5.51 -23.43
C GLY A 404 -14.05 -5.06 -22.73
N MET A 405 -12.98 -5.87 -22.84
CA MET A 405 -11.66 -5.55 -22.30
C MET A 405 -10.74 -4.82 -23.27
N TRP A 406 -11.20 -4.57 -24.49
CA TRP A 406 -10.40 -3.84 -25.48
C TRP A 406 -10.21 -2.37 -25.11
N LEU A 407 -8.99 -1.88 -25.29
CA LEU A 407 -8.63 -0.46 -25.26
C LEU A 407 -7.72 -0.21 -26.48
N ALA A 408 -8.06 0.79 -27.29
CA ALA A 408 -7.26 1.11 -28.48
C ALA A 408 -5.82 1.47 -28.09
N GLU A 409 -4.84 1.09 -28.90
CA GLU A 409 -3.43 1.21 -28.55
C GLU A 409 -3.01 2.67 -28.21
N ASN A 410 -3.55 3.64 -28.97
CA ASN A 410 -3.29 5.07 -28.73
C ASN A 410 -3.96 5.62 -27.45
N GLN A 411 -4.78 4.83 -26.78
CA GLN A 411 -5.40 5.16 -25.49
C GLN A 411 -4.70 4.46 -24.30
N ARG A 412 -3.80 3.50 -24.60
CA ARG A 412 -3.07 2.77 -23.56
C ARG A 412 -1.98 3.64 -22.95
N VAL A 413 -1.91 3.65 -21.64
CA VAL A 413 -0.91 4.43 -20.89
C VAL A 413 0.33 3.56 -20.68
N ARG A 414 1.49 4.12 -20.98
CA ARG A 414 2.80 3.53 -20.72
C ARG A 414 3.63 4.54 -19.93
N ILE A 415 4.10 4.17 -18.75
CA ILE A 415 4.92 5.03 -17.89
C ILE A 415 6.31 4.43 -17.73
N TRP A 416 6.41 3.21 -17.20
CA TRP A 416 7.69 2.55 -16.89
C TRP A 416 8.09 1.46 -17.90
N ARG A 417 7.27 1.15 -18.86
CA ARG A 417 7.58 0.14 -19.91
C ARG A 417 6.86 0.44 -21.24
#